data_97b53bc41409076a83d673472d422b1b
#
_entry.id   97b53bc41409076a83d673472d422b1b
#
_cell.length_a   1.000
_cell.length_b   1.000
_cell.length_c   1.000
_cell.angle_alpha   90.00
_cell.angle_beta   90.00
_cell.angle_gamma   90.00
#
_symmetry.space_group_name_H-M   'P 1'
#
loop_
_entity.id
_entity.type
_entity.pdbx_description
1 polymer ?
#
loop_
_entity_poly.entity_id
_entity_poly.type
_entity_poly.pdbx_seq_one_letter_code
_entity_poly.pdbx_strand_id
1 'polypeptide(L)'
;TRSVELASKYGVRLYLGRALEENLDKGTYIMEKTKHLEDMPITGISIKEDYAIMRVNDLPNDGKFLNSLFAMISQLDINLDTISQQLTHDGKVNFAFYCNKQQSDVILKNIDKLHSRYPISRLLGFVKLSIVGVGISTHSGIAAKVLTTLSDHNIRYYQITSSEISISLTIEEKDKLKAVEVL
;
A
#
# COMPACT_ATOMS: atom_id res chain seq x y z
N THR A 1 -4.91 13.49 10.98
CA THR A 1 -4.93 13.82 12.42
C THR A 1 -5.76 15.06 12.66
N ARG A 2 -6.46 15.16 13.79
CA ARG A 2 -7.42 16.22 14.11
C ARG A 2 -6.83 17.64 14.01
N SER A 3 -5.54 17.79 14.35
CA SER A 3 -4.83 19.09 14.24
C SER A 3 -4.70 19.54 12.79
N VAL A 4 -4.42 18.63 11.85
CA VAL A 4 -4.34 18.94 10.41
C VAL A 4 -5.71 19.29 9.84
N GLU A 5 -6.74 18.57 10.22
CA GLU A 5 -8.12 18.84 9.81
C GLU A 5 -8.59 20.22 10.29
N LEU A 6 -8.30 20.57 11.55
CA LEU A 6 -8.62 21.87 12.10
C LEU A 6 -7.83 23.00 11.41
N ALA A 7 -6.55 22.79 11.16
CA ALA A 7 -5.71 23.77 10.47
C ALA A 7 -6.21 23.99 9.03
N SER A 8 -6.58 22.94 8.31
CA SER A 8 -7.19 23.04 6.99
C SER A 8 -8.51 23.80 7.02
N LYS A 9 -9.40 23.47 7.98
CA LYS A 9 -10.72 24.15 8.13
C LYS A 9 -10.58 25.65 8.36
N TYR A 10 -9.52 26.10 9.04
CA TYR A 10 -9.30 27.51 9.39
C TYR A 10 -8.23 28.19 8.55
N GLY A 11 -7.72 27.55 7.49
CA GLY A 11 -6.69 28.11 6.59
C GLY A 11 -5.36 28.40 7.30
N VAL A 12 -5.03 27.67 8.38
CA VAL A 12 -3.81 27.85 9.17
C VAL A 12 -2.69 26.95 8.65
N ARG A 13 -1.55 27.54 8.34
CA ARG A 13 -0.34 26.76 8.00
C ARG A 13 0.25 26.14 9.26
N LEU A 14 0.57 24.84 9.20
CA LEU A 14 1.29 24.15 10.27
C LEU A 14 2.74 23.98 9.88
N TYR A 15 3.61 24.17 10.84
CA TYR A 15 5.04 23.86 10.74
C TYR A 15 5.36 22.64 11.58
N LEU A 16 6.07 21.68 11.01
CA LEU A 16 6.59 20.49 11.67
C LEU A 16 8.13 20.56 11.64
N GLY A 17 8.73 20.68 12.79
CA GLY A 17 10.18 20.70 12.96
C GLY A 17 10.63 19.83 14.11
N ARG A 18 11.94 19.66 14.26
CA ARG A 18 12.52 19.03 15.46
C ARG A 18 12.32 19.93 16.67
N ALA A 19 11.98 19.35 17.80
CA ALA A 19 11.92 20.06 19.06
C ALA A 19 13.30 20.66 19.37
N LEU A 20 13.32 21.93 19.83
CA LEU A 20 14.55 22.68 20.19
C LEU A 20 15.49 23.02 19.02
N GLU A 21 15.05 22.88 17.76
CA GLU A 21 15.80 23.36 16.60
C GLU A 21 15.39 24.81 16.31
N GLU A 22 16.34 25.75 16.35
CA GLU A 22 16.08 27.16 16.06
C GLU A 22 15.97 27.46 14.55
N ASN A 23 16.50 26.56 13.70
CA ASN A 23 16.47 26.74 12.26
C ASN A 23 15.17 26.21 11.66
N LEU A 24 14.26 27.13 11.35
CA LEU A 24 12.95 26.84 10.76
C LEU A 24 13.01 26.36 9.29
N ASP A 25 14.16 26.49 8.62
CA ASP A 25 14.31 26.04 7.21
C ASP A 25 14.43 24.51 7.08
N LYS A 26 14.64 23.80 8.19
CA LYS A 26 14.79 22.34 8.21
C LYS A 26 13.48 21.56 8.49
N GLY A 27 12.36 22.25 8.60
CA GLY A 27 11.07 21.64 8.88
C GLY A 27 10.20 21.48 7.64
N THR A 28 9.00 20.96 7.86
CA THR A 28 7.98 20.75 6.83
C THR A 28 6.77 21.63 7.13
N TYR A 29 6.28 22.34 6.13
CA TYR A 29 5.02 23.06 6.22
C TYR A 29 3.88 22.19 5.71
N ILE A 30 2.78 22.13 6.47
CA ILE A 30 1.50 21.61 6.02
C ILE A 30 0.62 22.84 5.79
N MET A 31 0.19 23.02 4.56
CA MET A 31 -0.62 24.15 4.14
C MET A 31 -1.68 23.70 3.14
N GLU A 32 -2.68 24.53 2.95
CA GLU A 32 -3.67 24.33 1.89
C GLU A 32 -2.99 24.41 0.51
N LYS A 33 -3.48 23.63 -0.44
CA LYS A 33 -2.90 23.59 -1.80
C LYS A 33 -2.83 24.98 -2.42
N THR A 34 -1.67 25.33 -2.95
CA THR A 34 -1.58 26.43 -3.90
C THR A 34 -2.21 25.99 -5.23
N LYS A 35 -2.92 26.89 -5.91
CA LYS A 35 -3.60 26.61 -7.20
C LYS A 35 -2.72 25.92 -8.25
N HIS A 36 -1.40 26.09 -8.19
CA HIS A 36 -0.45 25.42 -9.10
C HIS A 36 -0.30 23.90 -8.87
N LEU A 37 -0.65 23.37 -7.72
CA LEU A 37 -0.62 21.91 -7.47
C LEU A 37 -1.89 21.20 -7.97
N GLU A 38 -2.97 21.95 -8.23
CA GLU A 38 -4.21 21.39 -8.80
C GLU A 38 -4.03 21.00 -10.27
N ASP A 39 -3.07 21.63 -10.97
CA ASP A 39 -2.74 21.31 -12.38
C ASP A 39 -1.81 20.08 -12.49
N MET A 40 -1.22 19.60 -11.39
CA MET A 40 -0.37 18.42 -11.39
C MET A 40 -1.17 17.19 -10.97
N PRO A 41 -1.48 16.27 -11.89
CA PRO A 41 -2.26 15.08 -11.56
C PRO A 41 -1.54 14.14 -10.59
N ILE A 42 -0.20 14.18 -10.57
CA ILE A 42 0.66 13.41 -9.67
C ILE A 42 1.47 14.38 -8.83
N THR A 43 1.48 14.19 -7.52
CA THR A 43 2.20 15.04 -6.56
C THR A 43 3.40 14.35 -5.91
N GLY A 44 3.51 13.04 -6.04
CA GLY A 44 4.66 12.32 -5.48
C GLY A 44 4.60 10.81 -5.67
N ILE A 45 5.74 10.20 -5.37
CA ILE A 45 5.93 8.75 -5.34
C ILE A 45 6.39 8.36 -3.94
N SER A 46 5.81 7.29 -3.40
CA SER A 46 6.15 6.71 -2.10
C SER A 46 6.51 5.25 -2.25
N ILE A 47 7.55 4.81 -1.55
CA ILE A 47 7.92 3.40 -1.46
C ILE A 47 7.75 2.92 -0.02
N LYS A 48 7.05 1.81 0.15
CA LYS A 48 6.98 1.07 1.41
C LYS A 48 7.81 -0.20 1.26
N GLU A 49 8.90 -0.25 1.99
CA GLU A 49 9.81 -1.40 2.10
C GLU A 49 9.32 -2.41 3.16
N ASP A 50 10.08 -3.48 3.36
CA ASP A 50 9.75 -4.57 4.30
C ASP A 50 8.37 -5.20 4.06
N TYR A 51 8.00 -5.33 2.81
CA TYR A 51 6.68 -5.74 2.38
C TYR A 51 6.62 -7.25 2.16
N ALA A 52 5.82 -7.93 2.96
CA ALA A 52 5.56 -9.37 2.83
C ALA A 52 4.16 -9.60 2.24
N ILE A 53 4.07 -10.48 1.26
CA ILE A 53 2.81 -10.91 0.65
C ILE A 53 2.48 -12.29 1.21
N MET A 54 1.33 -12.38 1.87
CA MET A 54 0.78 -13.63 2.38
C MET A 54 -0.34 -14.09 1.45
N ARG A 55 -0.29 -15.34 0.98
CA ARG A 55 -1.28 -15.89 0.03
C ARG A 55 -1.84 -17.21 0.52
N VAL A 56 -3.14 -17.36 0.31
CA VAL A 56 -3.86 -18.63 0.44
C VAL A 56 -4.68 -18.83 -0.82
N ASN A 57 -4.53 -19.99 -1.45
CA ASN A 57 -5.22 -20.30 -2.69
C ASN A 57 -6.28 -21.38 -2.46
N ASP A 58 -7.20 -21.47 -3.40
CA ASP A 58 -8.21 -22.53 -3.52
C ASP A 58 -9.12 -22.66 -2.29
N LEU A 59 -9.39 -21.55 -1.60
CA LEU A 59 -10.31 -21.52 -0.48
C LEU A 59 -11.76 -21.74 -0.95
N PRO A 60 -12.59 -22.45 -0.16
CA PRO A 60 -14.02 -22.39 -0.34
C PRO A 60 -14.54 -20.97 -0.17
N ASN A 61 -15.52 -20.59 -0.98
CA ASN A 61 -16.13 -19.25 -0.87
C ASN A 61 -17.22 -19.23 0.23
N ASP A 62 -16.90 -19.76 1.42
CA ASP A 62 -17.79 -19.77 2.60
C ASP A 62 -17.32 -18.85 3.74
N GLY A 63 -16.17 -18.24 3.60
CA GLY A 63 -15.58 -17.30 4.56
C GLY A 63 -15.06 -17.91 5.86
N LYS A 64 -15.31 -19.19 6.15
CA LYS A 64 -15.00 -19.80 7.47
C LYS A 64 -13.52 -19.74 7.81
N PHE A 65 -12.65 -20.10 6.84
CA PHE A 65 -11.21 -20.05 7.04
C PHE A 65 -10.73 -18.62 7.25
N LEU A 66 -11.21 -17.68 6.41
CA LEU A 66 -10.82 -16.27 6.49
C LEU A 66 -11.25 -15.65 7.82
N ASN A 67 -12.45 -15.97 8.32
CA ASN A 67 -12.90 -15.50 9.64
C ASN A 67 -11.96 -15.97 10.75
N SER A 68 -11.53 -17.24 10.73
CA SER A 68 -10.59 -17.77 11.71
C SER A 68 -9.20 -17.15 11.58
N LEU A 69 -8.72 -16.94 10.36
CA LEU A 69 -7.44 -16.30 10.08
C LEU A 69 -7.44 -14.86 10.59
N PHE A 70 -8.47 -14.08 10.28
CA PHE A 70 -8.57 -12.69 10.73
C PHE A 70 -8.76 -12.55 12.23
N ALA A 71 -9.49 -13.46 12.87
CA ALA A 71 -9.61 -13.51 14.33
C ALA A 71 -8.23 -13.73 14.98
N MET A 72 -7.42 -14.66 14.45
CA MET A 72 -6.06 -14.89 14.92
C MET A 72 -5.17 -13.64 14.71
N ILE A 73 -5.19 -13.05 13.54
CA ILE A 73 -4.40 -11.84 13.22
C ILE A 73 -4.77 -10.69 14.14
N SER A 74 -6.06 -10.49 14.41
CA SER A 74 -6.55 -9.49 15.37
C SER A 74 -6.06 -9.74 16.80
N GLN A 75 -6.04 -10.98 17.26
CA GLN A 75 -5.51 -11.34 18.59
C GLN A 75 -4.00 -11.08 18.71
N LEU A 76 -3.29 -11.07 17.60
CA LEU A 76 -1.85 -10.76 17.53
C LEU A 76 -1.57 -9.25 17.42
N ASP A 77 -2.61 -8.42 17.42
CA ASP A 77 -2.52 -6.95 17.23
C ASP A 77 -1.76 -6.55 15.95
N ILE A 78 -1.99 -7.31 14.87
CA ILE A 78 -1.34 -7.08 13.58
C ILE A 78 -2.27 -6.31 12.66
N ASN A 79 -1.80 -5.15 12.18
CA ASN A 79 -2.47 -4.37 11.15
C ASN A 79 -2.06 -4.82 9.76
N LEU A 80 -3.04 -5.17 8.94
CA LEU A 80 -2.82 -5.50 7.52
C LEU A 80 -2.90 -4.24 6.66
N ASP A 81 -2.07 -4.19 5.62
CA ASP A 81 -2.09 -3.07 4.67
C ASP A 81 -3.21 -3.28 3.64
N THR A 82 -2.90 -4.04 2.61
CA THR A 82 -3.82 -4.30 1.50
C THR A 82 -4.37 -5.72 1.63
N ILE A 83 -5.66 -5.87 1.36
CA ILE A 83 -6.33 -7.16 1.31
C ILE A 83 -6.92 -7.31 -0.08
N SER A 84 -6.72 -8.46 -0.71
CA SER A 84 -7.31 -8.78 -2.00
C SER A 84 -7.90 -10.18 -2.01
N GLN A 85 -9.04 -10.31 -2.67
CA GLN A 85 -9.73 -11.56 -2.89
C GLN A 85 -10.09 -11.68 -4.36
N GLN A 86 -9.85 -12.83 -4.94
CA GLN A 86 -10.19 -13.13 -6.32
C GLN A 86 -11.00 -14.42 -6.39
N LEU A 87 -12.17 -14.36 -6.99
CA LEU A 87 -12.98 -15.52 -7.31
C LEU A 87 -12.37 -16.25 -8.53
N THR A 88 -12.19 -17.55 -8.41
CA THR A 88 -11.72 -18.42 -9.52
C THR A 88 -12.89 -18.99 -10.31
N HIS A 89 -12.64 -19.53 -11.50
CA HIS A 89 -13.69 -20.08 -12.37
C HIS A 89 -14.41 -21.29 -11.76
N ASP A 90 -13.77 -22.03 -10.86
CA ASP A 90 -14.35 -23.18 -10.16
C ASP A 90 -15.08 -22.80 -8.86
N GLY A 91 -15.33 -21.50 -8.66
CA GLY A 91 -16.06 -20.98 -7.49
C GLY A 91 -15.28 -20.94 -6.19
N LYS A 92 -13.97 -21.18 -6.24
CA LYS A 92 -13.07 -20.99 -5.10
C LYS A 92 -12.55 -19.57 -5.03
N VAL A 93 -11.79 -19.30 -3.99
CA VAL A 93 -11.23 -17.98 -3.72
C VAL A 93 -9.72 -18.07 -3.53
N ASN A 94 -8.99 -17.23 -4.25
CA ASN A 94 -7.61 -16.88 -3.96
C ASN A 94 -7.59 -15.61 -3.11
N PHE A 95 -6.83 -15.66 -2.04
CA PHE A 95 -6.78 -14.59 -1.07
C PHE A 95 -5.34 -14.15 -0.83
N ALA A 96 -5.10 -12.85 -0.79
CA ALA A 96 -3.81 -12.29 -0.44
C ALA A 96 -3.98 -11.11 0.51
N PHE A 97 -3.04 -10.97 1.44
CA PHE A 97 -2.94 -9.81 2.30
C PHE A 97 -1.47 -9.44 2.51
N TYR A 98 -1.26 -8.22 2.96
CA TYR A 98 0.06 -7.64 3.05
C TYR A 98 0.32 -7.12 4.46
N CYS A 99 1.54 -7.37 4.93
CA CYS A 99 2.03 -6.90 6.21
C CYS A 99 3.54 -6.67 6.12
N ASN A 100 4.17 -6.21 7.19
CA ASN A 100 5.63 -6.16 7.21
C ASN A 100 6.23 -7.56 7.44
N LYS A 101 7.54 -7.70 7.18
CA LYS A 101 8.25 -8.98 7.30
C LYS A 101 8.15 -9.57 8.71
N GLN A 102 8.35 -8.76 9.75
CA GLN A 102 8.28 -9.22 11.14
C GLN A 102 6.88 -9.74 11.51
N GLN A 103 5.84 -9.02 11.10
CA GLN A 103 4.45 -9.45 11.28
C GLN A 103 4.17 -10.77 10.56
N SER A 104 4.71 -10.95 9.35
CA SER A 104 4.56 -12.20 8.61
C SER A 104 5.21 -13.39 9.33
N ASP A 105 6.35 -13.19 10.01
CA ASP A 105 7.00 -14.22 10.84
C ASP A 105 6.11 -14.61 12.03
N VAL A 106 5.48 -13.63 12.68
CA VAL A 106 4.55 -13.87 13.78
C VAL A 106 3.31 -14.63 13.32
N ILE A 107 2.74 -14.27 12.17
CA ILE A 107 1.58 -14.97 11.58
C ILE A 107 1.94 -16.42 11.29
N LEU A 108 3.05 -16.70 10.62
CA LEU A 108 3.47 -18.06 10.27
C LEU A 108 3.71 -18.93 11.52
N LYS A 109 4.27 -18.38 12.59
CA LYS A 109 4.45 -19.11 13.85
C LYS A 109 3.13 -19.50 14.55
N ASN A 110 2.06 -18.82 14.25
CA ASN A 110 0.75 -19.06 14.86
C ASN A 110 -0.24 -19.77 13.94
N ILE A 111 0.11 -19.96 12.66
CA ILE A 111 -0.82 -20.52 11.66
C ILE A 111 -1.27 -21.94 11.97
N ASP A 112 -0.39 -22.75 12.58
CA ASP A 112 -0.69 -24.13 12.96
C ASP A 112 -1.87 -24.23 13.93
N LYS A 113 -2.15 -23.16 14.69
CA LYS A 113 -3.31 -23.06 15.58
C LYS A 113 -4.64 -23.11 14.84
N LEU A 114 -4.64 -22.82 13.54
CA LEU A 114 -5.86 -22.88 12.72
C LEU A 114 -6.21 -24.29 12.25
N HIS A 115 -5.34 -25.27 12.49
CA HIS A 115 -5.52 -26.67 12.06
C HIS A 115 -6.05 -26.79 10.61
N SER A 116 -5.56 -25.91 9.75
CA SER A 116 -6.11 -25.76 8.39
C SER A 116 -5.40 -26.63 7.40
N ARG A 117 -6.18 -27.18 6.46
CA ARG A 117 -5.67 -27.83 5.26
C ARG A 117 -5.22 -26.82 4.17
N TYR A 118 -5.41 -25.53 4.40
CA TYR A 118 -5.09 -24.48 3.44
C TYR A 118 -3.74 -23.86 3.80
N PRO A 119 -2.66 -24.19 3.06
CA PRO A 119 -1.34 -23.65 3.35
C PRO A 119 -1.29 -22.16 3.04
N ILE A 120 -0.66 -21.40 3.91
CA ILE A 120 -0.33 -20.00 3.67
C ILE A 120 1.10 -19.94 3.11
N SER A 121 1.24 -19.35 1.95
CA SER A 121 2.55 -19.04 1.35
C SER A 121 2.94 -17.60 1.65
N ARG A 122 4.24 -17.36 1.83
CA ARG A 122 4.83 -16.04 2.01
C ARG A 122 5.79 -15.73 0.87
N LEU A 123 5.66 -14.55 0.30
CA LEU A 123 6.59 -14.00 -0.69
C LEU A 123 7.27 -12.77 -0.11
N LEU A 124 8.60 -12.70 -0.23
CA LEU A 124 9.46 -11.61 0.19
C LEU A 124 10.23 -11.05 -1.01
N GLY A 125 10.92 -9.92 -0.84
CA GLY A 125 11.66 -9.26 -1.90
C GLY A 125 10.79 -8.34 -2.76
N PHE A 126 9.70 -7.86 -2.20
CA PHE A 126 8.79 -6.91 -2.84
C PHE A 126 8.70 -5.61 -2.07
N VAL A 127 8.35 -4.54 -2.79
CA VAL A 127 8.02 -3.23 -2.23
C VAL A 127 6.68 -2.77 -2.80
N LYS A 128 5.99 -1.92 -2.04
CA LYS A 128 4.81 -1.21 -2.52
C LYS A 128 5.23 0.17 -3.01
N LEU A 129 5.11 0.39 -4.30
CA LEU A 129 5.29 1.66 -4.98
C LEU A 129 3.92 2.34 -5.08
N SER A 130 3.78 3.56 -4.57
CA SER A 130 2.53 4.31 -4.64
C SER A 130 2.75 5.64 -5.32
N ILE A 131 2.04 5.86 -6.41
CA ILE A 131 1.94 7.14 -7.10
C ILE A 131 0.76 7.89 -6.47
N VAL A 132 1.02 9.09 -5.95
CA VAL A 132 0.04 9.87 -5.20
C VAL A 132 -0.27 11.17 -5.93
N GLY A 133 -1.53 11.52 -5.99
CA GLY A 133 -1.98 12.79 -6.57
C GLY A 133 -3.51 12.89 -6.63
N VAL A 134 -4.02 14.08 -6.41
CA VAL A 134 -5.47 14.34 -6.46
C VAL A 134 -6.05 14.24 -7.86
N GLY A 135 -5.21 14.37 -8.88
CA GLY A 135 -5.62 14.23 -10.29
C GLY A 135 -5.87 12.77 -10.72
N ILE A 136 -5.52 11.78 -9.89
CA ILE A 136 -5.65 10.36 -10.26
C ILE A 136 -7.09 9.98 -10.56
N SER A 137 -8.06 10.49 -9.79
CA SER A 137 -9.48 10.22 -10.04
C SER A 137 -10.09 11.08 -11.15
N THR A 138 -9.49 12.23 -11.46
CA THR A 138 -10.07 13.23 -12.38
C THR A 138 -9.45 13.21 -13.77
N HIS A 139 -8.24 12.67 -13.92
CA HIS A 139 -7.55 12.61 -15.22
C HIS A 139 -7.51 11.18 -15.74
N SER A 140 -8.19 10.95 -16.85
CA SER A 140 -8.13 9.66 -17.55
C SER A 140 -6.71 9.38 -18.08
N GLY A 141 -6.31 8.11 -18.05
CA GLY A 141 -5.03 7.67 -18.64
C GLY A 141 -3.81 7.68 -17.74
N ILE A 142 -3.88 8.20 -16.49
CA ILE A 142 -2.72 8.17 -15.57
C ILE A 142 -2.29 6.73 -15.29
N ALA A 143 -3.22 5.84 -14.99
CA ALA A 143 -2.91 4.43 -14.77
C ALA A 143 -2.24 3.80 -16.00
N ALA A 144 -2.78 4.06 -17.18
CA ALA A 144 -2.20 3.56 -18.43
C ALA A 144 -0.76 4.06 -18.63
N LYS A 145 -0.51 5.35 -18.41
CA LYS A 145 0.83 5.94 -18.52
C LYS A 145 1.80 5.29 -17.53
N VAL A 146 1.41 5.13 -16.28
CA VAL A 146 2.24 4.47 -15.25
C VAL A 146 2.59 3.05 -15.66
N LEU A 147 1.60 2.25 -16.08
CA LEU A 147 1.81 0.86 -16.47
C LEU A 147 2.67 0.74 -17.74
N THR A 148 2.45 1.60 -18.73
CA THR A 148 3.27 1.64 -19.94
C THR A 148 4.70 2.00 -19.60
N THR A 149 4.94 3.05 -18.80
CA THR A 149 6.30 3.45 -18.39
C THR A 149 7.04 2.31 -17.70
N LEU A 150 6.41 1.62 -16.76
CA LEU A 150 7.02 0.47 -16.07
C LEU A 150 7.34 -0.68 -17.04
N SER A 151 6.41 -0.98 -17.96
CA SER A 151 6.59 -2.03 -18.96
C SER A 151 7.71 -1.74 -19.95
N ASP A 152 7.80 -0.51 -20.45
CA ASP A 152 8.85 -0.05 -21.39
C ASP A 152 10.25 -0.16 -20.75
N HIS A 153 10.32 -0.03 -19.43
CA HIS A 153 11.55 -0.19 -18.68
C HIS A 153 11.76 -1.61 -18.11
N ASN A 154 10.96 -2.60 -18.53
CA ASN A 154 11.03 -3.99 -18.07
C ASN A 154 10.86 -4.15 -16.55
N ILE A 155 10.07 -3.31 -15.90
CA ILE A 155 9.72 -3.40 -14.49
C ILE A 155 8.41 -4.17 -14.39
N ARG A 156 8.46 -5.36 -13.77
CA ARG A 156 7.28 -6.19 -13.56
C ARG A 156 6.51 -5.71 -12.33
N TYR A 157 5.19 -5.74 -12.43
CA TYR A 157 4.29 -5.49 -11.31
C TYR A 157 3.38 -6.71 -11.08
N TYR A 158 3.05 -6.96 -9.83
CA TYR A 158 2.37 -8.19 -9.39
C TYR A 158 0.98 -7.94 -8.85
N GLN A 159 0.73 -6.74 -8.38
CA GLN A 159 -0.59 -6.29 -7.96
C GLN A 159 -0.73 -4.80 -8.21
N ILE A 160 -1.95 -4.40 -8.52
CA ILE A 160 -2.34 -3.00 -8.68
C ILE A 160 -3.55 -2.76 -7.79
N THR A 161 -3.50 -1.69 -7.04
CA THR A 161 -4.65 -1.15 -6.31
C THR A 161 -4.76 0.34 -6.60
N SER A 162 -5.96 0.86 -6.67
CA SER A 162 -6.21 2.29 -6.87
C SER A 162 -7.19 2.83 -5.84
N SER A 163 -7.02 4.09 -5.52
CA SER A 163 -7.94 4.90 -4.72
C SER A 163 -8.17 6.23 -5.43
N GLU A 164 -8.94 7.13 -4.83
CA GLU A 164 -9.17 8.46 -5.39
C GLU A 164 -7.89 9.29 -5.54
N ILE A 165 -6.88 9.04 -4.70
CA ILE A 165 -5.66 9.84 -4.60
C ILE A 165 -4.38 9.03 -4.83
N SER A 166 -4.45 7.74 -5.13
CA SER A 166 -3.24 6.94 -5.33
C SER A 166 -3.46 5.74 -6.25
N ILE A 167 -2.39 5.39 -6.99
CA ILE A 167 -2.23 4.10 -7.66
C ILE A 167 -1.05 3.42 -7.00
N SER A 168 -1.28 2.25 -6.41
CA SER A 168 -0.23 1.48 -5.75
C SER A 168 0.04 0.18 -6.50
N LEU A 169 1.32 -0.13 -6.68
CA LEU A 169 1.78 -1.32 -7.36
C LEU A 169 2.75 -2.09 -6.44
N THR A 170 2.69 -3.40 -6.51
CA THR A 170 3.72 -4.25 -5.90
C THR A 170 4.74 -4.59 -6.97
N ILE A 171 6.00 -4.23 -6.76
CA ILE A 171 7.13 -4.50 -7.65
C ILE A 171 8.24 -5.25 -6.89
N GLU A 172 9.19 -5.84 -7.60
CA GLU A 172 10.37 -6.43 -6.98
C GLU A 172 11.24 -5.35 -6.34
N GLU A 173 11.78 -5.63 -5.18
CA GLU A 173 12.60 -4.67 -4.41
C GLU A 173 13.83 -4.19 -5.20
N LYS A 174 14.42 -5.06 -6.03
CA LYS A 174 15.57 -4.70 -6.87
C LYS A 174 15.27 -3.59 -7.86
N ASP A 175 14.01 -3.43 -8.27
CA ASP A 175 13.58 -2.48 -9.29
C ASP A 175 13.12 -1.14 -8.68
N LYS A 176 13.12 -0.99 -7.35
CA LYS A 176 12.55 0.17 -6.66
C LYS A 176 13.14 1.51 -7.07
N LEU A 177 14.47 1.61 -7.17
CA LEU A 177 15.14 2.87 -7.56
C LEU A 177 14.86 3.21 -9.00
N LYS A 178 14.97 2.22 -9.90
CA LYS A 178 14.65 2.39 -11.33
C LYS A 178 13.20 2.83 -11.53
N ALA A 179 12.26 2.26 -10.78
CA ALA A 179 10.85 2.63 -10.88
C ALA A 179 10.59 4.09 -10.48
N VAL A 180 11.28 4.60 -9.45
CA VAL A 180 11.16 6.02 -9.04
C VAL A 180 11.78 6.95 -10.06
N GLU A 181 12.88 6.53 -10.70
CA GLU A 181 13.58 7.36 -11.69
C GLU A 181 12.80 7.54 -13.00
N VAL A 182 12.05 6.50 -13.41
CA VAL A 182 11.34 6.51 -14.70
C VAL A 182 9.90 7.03 -14.61
N LEU A 183 9.31 7.12 -13.41
CA LEU A 183 7.95 7.62 -13.17
C LEU A 183 7.93 9.09 -12.78
#